data_1dbaf9e56786e8fcfc07989d22617e68
#
_entry.id   1dbaf9e56786e8fcfc07989d22617e68
#
_cell.length_a   1.000
_cell.length_b   1.000
_cell.length_c   1.000
_cell.angle_alpha   90.00
_cell.angle_beta   90.00
_cell.angle_gamma   90.00
#
_symmetry.space_group_name_H-M   'P 1'
#
loop_
_entity.id
_entity.type
_entity.pdbx_description
1 polymer ?
#
loop_
_entity_poly.entity_id
_entity_poly.type
_entity_poly.pdbx_seq_one_letter_code
_entity_poly.pdbx_strand_id
1 'polypeptide(L)'
;MKDKKLKIVLDTDVVLHFMKGGRLSLLLDIFASECEYVMLSTTYDEIKNRDQKNQIDNHIYLLKNLTKVEFNPTGEMRRVYAILTSQFGKGESACMAYCQFEHHVIGSNNTRDIREYCNNNGISYLTTGDFLYYAIKRGKMTESDAAQLIADARAQGSNVPEFDYSTHRPTTQM
;
A
#
# COMPACT_ATOMS: atom_id res chain seq x y z
N MET A 1 8.47 -16.37 -21.96
CA MET A 1 8.30 -15.02 -21.32
C MET A 1 8.04 -15.26 -19.84
N LYS A 2 8.81 -14.67 -18.94
CA LYS A 2 8.40 -14.68 -17.52
C LYS A 2 7.14 -13.83 -17.43
N ASP A 3 6.03 -14.42 -17.01
CA ASP A 3 4.82 -13.66 -16.72
C ASP A 3 5.20 -12.54 -15.72
N LYS A 4 4.93 -11.29 -16.08
CA LYS A 4 5.23 -10.14 -15.23
C LYS A 4 4.36 -10.27 -13.98
N LYS A 5 4.98 -10.61 -12.84
CA LYS A 5 4.27 -10.79 -11.59
C LYS A 5 3.50 -9.51 -11.24
N LEU A 6 2.25 -9.64 -10.81
CA LEU A 6 1.44 -8.51 -10.36
C LEU A 6 2.14 -7.83 -9.19
N LYS A 7 2.13 -6.50 -9.18
CA LYS A 7 2.71 -5.73 -8.08
C LYS A 7 1.63 -5.06 -7.25
N ILE A 8 1.84 -5.00 -5.95
CA ILE A 8 1.10 -4.16 -5.02
C ILE A 8 2.00 -2.98 -4.70
N VAL A 9 1.62 -1.81 -5.18
CA VAL A 9 2.35 -0.55 -5.01
C VAL A 9 1.83 0.14 -3.76
N LEU A 10 2.63 0.13 -2.70
CA LEU A 10 2.24 0.60 -1.38
C LEU A 10 2.42 2.11 -1.25
N ASP A 11 1.36 2.78 -0.85
CA ASP A 11 1.40 4.16 -0.39
C ASP A 11 1.84 4.24 1.08
N THR A 12 2.29 5.41 1.49
CA THR A 12 2.89 5.66 2.81
C THR A 12 1.93 5.33 3.95
N ASP A 13 0.65 5.63 3.82
CA ASP A 13 -0.34 5.48 4.89
C ASP A 13 -0.54 4.01 5.30
N VAL A 14 -0.71 3.10 4.34
CA VAL A 14 -0.87 1.65 4.61
C VAL A 14 0.40 1.10 5.27
N VAL A 15 1.57 1.47 4.75
CA VAL A 15 2.85 1.04 5.33
C VAL A 15 2.97 1.49 6.79
N LEU A 16 2.64 2.75 7.08
CA LEU A 16 2.70 3.30 8.43
C LEU A 16 1.67 2.67 9.37
N HIS A 17 0.46 2.33 8.90
CA HIS A 17 -0.53 1.63 9.72
C HIS A 17 0.01 0.30 10.23
N PHE A 18 0.54 -0.53 9.32
CA PHE A 18 1.08 -1.84 9.70
C PHE A 18 2.39 -1.72 10.49
N MET A 19 3.25 -0.76 10.16
CA MET A 19 4.49 -0.53 10.89
C MET A 19 4.24 -0.10 12.33
N LYS A 20 3.37 0.89 12.56
CA LYS A 20 3.02 1.38 13.89
C LYS A 20 2.18 0.36 14.68
N GLY A 21 1.45 -0.50 14.00
CA GLY A 21 0.80 -1.66 14.59
C GLY A 21 1.75 -2.85 14.85
N GLY A 22 3.07 -2.69 14.60
CA GLY A 22 4.07 -3.74 14.84
C GLY A 22 3.98 -4.93 13.89
N ARG A 23 3.34 -4.79 12.73
CA ARG A 23 3.02 -5.89 11.80
C ARG A 23 3.43 -5.62 10.34
N LEU A 24 4.50 -4.86 10.10
CA LEU A 24 4.97 -4.57 8.73
C LEU A 24 5.34 -5.86 7.98
N SER A 25 6.00 -6.82 8.63
CA SER A 25 6.33 -8.11 8.01
C SER A 25 5.10 -8.90 7.58
N LEU A 26 4.01 -8.80 8.35
CA LEU A 26 2.74 -9.45 7.99
C LEU A 26 2.15 -8.82 6.73
N LEU A 27 2.12 -7.49 6.62
CA LEU A 27 1.65 -6.81 5.40
C LEU A 27 2.34 -7.37 4.15
N LEU A 28 3.67 -7.49 4.21
CA LEU A 28 4.48 -7.94 3.09
C LEU A 28 4.44 -9.46 2.83
N ASP A 29 3.74 -10.21 3.68
CA ASP A 29 3.56 -11.65 3.55
C ASP A 29 2.16 -12.06 3.03
N ILE A 30 1.16 -11.17 3.15
CA ILE A 30 -0.25 -11.54 2.84
C ILE A 30 -0.39 -12.10 1.43
N PHE A 31 0.22 -11.47 0.43
CA PHE A 31 0.14 -11.85 -0.99
C PHE A 31 1.51 -12.20 -1.59
N ALA A 32 2.51 -12.55 -0.78
CA ALA A 32 3.89 -12.77 -1.25
C ALA A 32 4.03 -13.91 -2.27
N SER A 33 3.12 -14.89 -2.24
CA SER A 33 3.10 -15.99 -3.23
C SER A 33 2.63 -15.53 -4.60
N GLU A 34 1.72 -14.55 -4.68
CA GLU A 34 1.08 -14.11 -5.93
C GLU A 34 1.63 -12.79 -6.45
N CYS A 35 2.02 -11.89 -5.54
CA CYS A 35 2.39 -10.52 -5.87
C CYS A 35 3.79 -10.16 -5.39
N GLU A 36 4.36 -9.13 -6.01
CA GLU A 36 5.54 -8.41 -5.49
C GLU A 36 5.08 -7.13 -4.81
N TYR A 37 5.64 -6.85 -3.62
CA TYR A 37 5.40 -5.57 -2.95
C TYR A 37 6.42 -4.53 -3.41
N VAL A 38 5.92 -3.37 -3.77
CA VAL A 38 6.72 -2.25 -4.29
C VAL A 38 6.39 -0.97 -3.54
N MET A 39 7.41 -0.19 -3.28
CA MET A 39 7.29 1.20 -2.83
C MET A 39 8.03 2.10 -3.81
N LEU A 40 7.36 3.15 -4.32
CA LEU A 40 7.98 4.10 -5.21
C LEU A 40 8.93 5.03 -4.44
N SER A 41 9.97 5.54 -5.09
CA SER A 41 10.91 6.49 -4.48
C SER A 41 10.19 7.72 -3.90
N THR A 42 9.15 8.21 -4.55
CA THR A 42 8.33 9.33 -4.07
C THR A 42 7.66 9.04 -2.73
N THR A 43 7.05 7.86 -2.55
CA THR A 43 6.41 7.46 -1.28
C THR A 43 7.44 7.14 -0.21
N TYR A 44 8.55 6.49 -0.59
CA TYR A 44 9.66 6.23 0.32
C TYR A 44 10.27 7.53 0.89
N ASP A 45 10.40 8.57 0.06
CA ASP A 45 10.97 9.87 0.45
C ASP A 45 10.03 10.70 1.36
N GLU A 46 8.74 10.37 1.41
CA GLU A 46 7.78 10.97 2.36
C GLU A 46 8.06 10.54 3.81
N ILE A 47 8.71 9.40 4.02
CA ILE A 47 9.02 8.90 5.35
C ILE A 47 10.24 9.63 5.89
N LYS A 48 10.01 10.57 6.82
CA LYS A 48 11.06 11.42 7.42
C LYS A 48 11.64 10.86 8.72
N ASN A 49 10.87 10.03 9.43
CA ASN A 49 11.33 9.42 10.66
C ASN A 49 12.40 8.36 10.35
N ARG A 50 13.57 8.49 10.99
CA ARG A 50 14.73 7.64 10.74
C ARG A 50 14.48 6.18 11.11
N ASP A 51 13.81 5.93 12.23
CA ASP A 51 13.58 4.54 12.70
C ASP A 51 12.57 3.83 11.79
N GLN A 52 11.55 4.55 11.32
CA GLN A 52 10.60 4.03 10.33
C GLN A 52 11.32 3.72 9.01
N LYS A 53 12.19 4.61 8.56
CA LYS A 53 12.97 4.41 7.34
C LYS A 53 13.90 3.20 7.44
N ASN A 54 14.57 3.04 8.57
CA ASN A 54 15.41 1.87 8.85
C ASN A 54 14.62 0.56 8.81
N GLN A 55 13.40 0.53 9.33
CA GLN A 55 12.53 -0.65 9.24
C GLN A 55 12.21 -1.01 7.79
N ILE A 56 11.89 -0.03 6.95
CA ILE A 56 11.64 -0.24 5.52
C ILE A 56 12.91 -0.72 4.82
N ASP A 57 14.06 -0.11 5.10
CA ASP A 57 15.35 -0.50 4.53
C ASP A 57 15.71 -1.95 4.85
N ASN A 58 15.38 -2.43 6.06
CA ASN A 58 15.55 -3.84 6.39
C ASN A 58 14.73 -4.75 5.46
N HIS A 59 13.51 -4.38 5.09
CA HIS A 59 12.69 -5.14 4.16
C HIS A 59 13.20 -5.06 2.71
N ILE A 60 13.80 -3.93 2.32
CA ILE A 60 14.36 -3.74 0.98
C ILE A 60 15.69 -4.47 0.82
N TYR A 61 16.63 -4.24 1.75
CA TYR A 61 18.04 -4.63 1.56
C TYR A 61 18.40 -5.95 2.24
N LEU A 62 17.77 -6.28 3.38
CA LEU A 62 18.09 -7.47 4.15
C LEU A 62 17.11 -8.63 3.86
N LEU A 63 15.82 -8.42 4.08
CA LEU A 63 14.79 -9.44 3.89
C LEU A 63 14.36 -9.60 2.43
N LYS A 64 14.56 -8.56 1.60
CA LYS A 64 14.28 -8.54 0.15
C LYS A 64 12.85 -8.94 -0.22
N ASN A 65 11.90 -8.59 0.63
CA ASN A 65 10.46 -8.81 0.43
C ASN A 65 9.68 -7.52 0.11
N LEU A 66 10.38 -6.40 -0.02
CA LEU A 66 9.89 -5.13 -0.52
C LEU A 66 10.88 -4.58 -1.55
N THR A 67 10.40 -4.10 -2.68
CA THR A 67 11.24 -3.51 -3.72
C THR A 67 11.02 -2.00 -3.78
N LYS A 68 12.09 -1.22 -3.66
CA LYS A 68 12.04 0.22 -3.97
C LYS A 68 12.23 0.40 -5.47
N VAL A 69 11.30 1.12 -6.10
CA VAL A 69 11.33 1.45 -7.53
C VAL A 69 11.51 2.96 -7.71
N GLU A 70 12.53 3.34 -8.48
CA GLU A 70 12.72 4.74 -8.84
C GLU A 70 11.61 5.20 -9.78
N PHE A 71 10.84 6.21 -9.36
CA PHE A 71 9.74 6.76 -10.14
C PHE A 71 10.22 7.92 -11.01
N ASN A 72 10.50 7.62 -12.27
CA ASN A 72 10.94 8.58 -13.27
C ASN A 72 9.96 8.57 -14.46
N PRO A 73 8.78 9.20 -14.33
CA PRO A 73 7.76 9.13 -15.37
C PRO A 73 8.19 9.89 -16.62
N THR A 74 7.89 9.31 -17.78
CA THR A 74 8.13 9.91 -19.10
C THR A 74 6.85 9.92 -19.93
N GLY A 75 6.84 10.67 -21.02
CA GLY A 75 5.72 10.68 -21.97
C GLY A 75 4.38 11.00 -21.32
N GLU A 76 3.38 10.18 -21.61
CA GLU A 76 2.00 10.36 -21.11
C GLU A 76 1.89 10.15 -19.59
N MET A 77 2.63 9.19 -19.02
CA MET A 77 2.67 8.99 -17.56
C MET A 77 3.12 10.27 -16.84
N ARG A 78 4.10 11.00 -17.40
CA ARG A 78 4.57 12.26 -16.83
C ARG A 78 3.49 13.35 -16.86
N ARG A 79 2.71 13.42 -17.95
CA ARG A 79 1.58 14.36 -18.05
C ARG A 79 0.49 14.04 -17.03
N VAL A 80 0.10 12.78 -16.93
CA VAL A 80 -0.90 12.33 -15.94
C VAL A 80 -0.41 12.62 -14.52
N TYR A 81 0.83 12.28 -14.20
CA TYR A 81 1.42 12.58 -12.90
C TYR A 81 1.38 14.08 -12.57
N ALA A 82 1.74 14.95 -13.52
CA ALA A 82 1.70 16.40 -13.33
C ALA A 82 0.26 16.92 -13.06
N ILE A 83 -0.74 16.37 -13.73
CA ILE A 83 -2.15 16.70 -13.48
C ILE A 83 -2.57 16.24 -12.08
N LEU A 84 -2.24 15.01 -11.71
CA LEU A 84 -2.59 14.45 -10.41
C LEU A 84 -1.96 15.23 -9.26
N THR A 85 -0.71 15.67 -9.38
CA THR A 85 -0.01 16.45 -8.33
C THR A 85 -0.60 17.84 -8.11
N SER A 86 -1.44 18.34 -9.02
CA SER A 86 -2.20 19.56 -8.80
C SER A 86 -3.41 19.37 -7.86
N GLN A 87 -3.82 18.11 -7.63
CA GLN A 87 -5.03 17.75 -6.86
C GLN A 87 -4.70 16.91 -5.62
N PHE A 88 -3.67 16.09 -5.69
CA PHE A 88 -3.32 15.08 -4.68
C PHE A 88 -1.85 15.21 -4.23
N GLY A 89 -1.48 14.52 -3.17
CA GLY A 89 -0.09 14.43 -2.72
C GLY A 89 0.82 13.77 -3.77
N LYS A 90 2.13 14.07 -3.70
CA LYS A 90 3.11 13.57 -4.69
C LYS A 90 3.22 12.04 -4.69
N GLY A 91 3.26 11.42 -3.51
CA GLY A 91 3.35 9.96 -3.38
C GLY A 91 2.13 9.26 -3.93
N GLU A 92 0.95 9.71 -3.53
CA GLU A 92 -0.33 9.21 -4.00
C GLU A 92 -0.49 9.36 -5.51
N SER A 93 -0.15 10.53 -6.06
CA SER A 93 -0.16 10.80 -7.50
C SER A 93 0.78 9.87 -8.27
N ALA A 94 1.96 9.58 -7.69
CA ALA A 94 2.91 8.66 -8.29
C ALA A 94 2.37 7.22 -8.32
N CYS A 95 1.75 6.76 -7.23
CA CYS A 95 1.10 5.44 -7.17
C CYS A 95 -0.01 5.32 -8.22
N MET A 96 -0.89 6.31 -8.34
CA MET A 96 -1.96 6.33 -9.33
C MET A 96 -1.42 6.29 -10.76
N ALA A 97 -0.51 7.19 -11.11
CA ALA A 97 0.08 7.22 -12.45
C ALA A 97 0.83 5.92 -12.77
N TYR A 98 1.67 5.44 -11.87
CA TYR A 98 2.42 4.20 -12.09
C TYR A 98 1.52 2.99 -12.30
N CYS A 99 0.50 2.80 -11.44
CA CYS A 99 -0.41 1.65 -11.54
C CYS A 99 -1.31 1.72 -12.78
N GLN A 100 -1.71 2.91 -13.22
CA GLN A 100 -2.49 3.08 -14.45
C GLN A 100 -1.73 2.59 -15.69
N PHE A 101 -0.46 2.96 -15.83
CA PHE A 101 0.32 2.62 -17.02
C PHE A 101 0.98 1.24 -16.95
N GLU A 102 1.29 0.77 -15.76
CA GLU A 102 1.94 -0.53 -15.56
C GLU A 102 0.96 -1.66 -15.20
N HIS A 103 -0.32 -1.34 -15.03
CA HIS A 103 -1.39 -2.30 -14.71
C HIS A 103 -1.15 -3.05 -13.40
N HIS A 104 -0.92 -2.31 -12.32
CA HIS A 104 -0.66 -2.83 -10.99
C HIS A 104 -1.75 -2.41 -9.99
N VAL A 105 -1.71 -2.95 -8.77
CA VAL A 105 -2.65 -2.67 -7.69
C VAL A 105 -2.06 -1.61 -6.74
N ILE A 106 -2.86 -0.64 -6.32
CA ILE A 106 -2.46 0.34 -5.30
C ILE A 106 -2.81 -0.19 -3.91
N GLY A 107 -1.88 -0.13 -2.97
CA GLY A 107 -2.16 -0.27 -1.55
C GLY A 107 -2.22 1.11 -0.90
N SER A 108 -3.40 1.67 -0.70
CA SER A 108 -3.59 2.98 -0.06
C SER A 108 -4.87 3.02 0.75
N ASN A 109 -4.83 3.72 1.88
CA ASN A 109 -6.01 3.94 2.72
C ASN A 109 -6.73 5.26 2.44
N ASN A 110 -6.20 6.12 1.60
CA ASN A 110 -6.82 7.39 1.21
C ASN A 110 -7.91 7.19 0.15
N THR A 111 -8.93 6.38 0.48
CA THR A 111 -10.02 6.02 -0.44
C THR A 111 -10.86 7.21 -0.88
N ARG A 112 -10.87 8.29 -0.12
CA ARG A 112 -11.61 9.51 -0.46
C ARG A 112 -11.08 10.12 -1.75
N ASP A 113 -9.77 10.17 -1.89
CA ASP A 113 -9.12 10.86 -3.01
C ASP A 113 -8.91 9.92 -4.21
N ILE A 114 -8.54 8.65 -3.97
CA ILE A 114 -8.17 7.73 -5.06
C ILE A 114 -9.34 6.97 -5.69
N ARG A 115 -10.47 6.79 -4.96
CA ARG A 115 -11.56 5.90 -5.39
C ARG A 115 -12.12 6.28 -6.76
N GLU A 116 -12.47 7.53 -6.95
CA GLU A 116 -13.04 8.00 -8.20
C GLU A 116 -12.07 7.84 -9.35
N TYR A 117 -10.84 8.26 -9.14
CA TYR A 117 -9.80 8.12 -10.15
C TYR A 117 -9.51 6.65 -10.51
N CYS A 118 -9.37 5.79 -9.53
CA CYS A 118 -9.13 4.36 -9.75
C CYS A 118 -10.29 3.71 -10.53
N ASN A 119 -11.54 3.99 -10.13
CA ASN A 119 -12.71 3.44 -10.81
C ASN A 119 -12.80 3.92 -12.27
N ASN A 120 -12.54 5.20 -12.53
CA ASN A 120 -12.60 5.77 -13.88
C ASN A 120 -11.47 5.27 -14.80
N ASN A 121 -10.35 4.82 -14.23
CA ASN A 121 -9.19 4.36 -14.98
C ASN A 121 -8.94 2.85 -14.87
N GLY A 122 -9.87 2.09 -14.27
CA GLY A 122 -9.75 0.64 -14.14
C GLY A 122 -8.57 0.18 -13.28
N ILE A 123 -8.18 0.99 -12.28
CA ILE A 123 -7.07 0.67 -11.37
C ILE A 123 -7.64 -0.03 -10.14
N SER A 124 -7.16 -1.24 -9.87
CA SER A 124 -7.47 -1.94 -8.62
C SER A 124 -6.73 -1.35 -7.44
N TYR A 125 -7.37 -1.32 -6.26
CA TYR A 125 -6.73 -0.86 -5.04
C TYR A 125 -7.15 -1.69 -3.82
N LEU A 126 -6.30 -1.70 -2.81
CA LEU A 126 -6.49 -2.36 -1.53
C LEU A 126 -6.31 -1.35 -0.40
N THR A 127 -7.25 -1.33 0.53
CA THR A 127 -7.21 -0.50 1.75
C THR A 127 -6.53 -1.24 2.89
N THR A 128 -6.24 -0.54 3.98
CA THR A 128 -5.78 -1.18 5.23
C THR A 128 -6.77 -2.25 5.69
N GLY A 129 -8.08 -1.96 5.61
CA GLY A 129 -9.13 -2.94 5.93
C GLY A 129 -9.10 -4.17 5.03
N ASP A 130 -8.83 -3.99 3.74
CA ASP A 130 -8.71 -5.11 2.80
C ASP A 130 -7.53 -6.01 3.15
N PHE A 131 -6.38 -5.43 3.48
CA PHE A 131 -5.22 -6.20 3.94
C PHE A 131 -5.50 -6.99 5.22
N LEU A 132 -6.17 -6.37 6.20
CA LEU A 132 -6.59 -7.06 7.43
C LEU A 132 -7.57 -8.20 7.13
N TYR A 133 -8.56 -7.95 6.27
CA TYR A 133 -9.50 -8.97 5.84
C TYR A 133 -8.79 -10.18 5.21
N TYR A 134 -7.90 -9.95 4.26
CA TYR A 134 -7.18 -11.04 3.62
C TYR A 134 -6.19 -11.75 4.55
N ALA A 135 -5.57 -11.02 5.48
CA ALA A 135 -4.70 -11.63 6.49
C ALA A 135 -5.49 -12.63 7.38
N ILE A 136 -6.70 -12.26 7.81
CA ILE A 136 -7.58 -13.15 8.59
C ILE A 136 -8.08 -14.30 7.72
N LYS A 137 -8.62 -14.02 6.54
CA LYS A 137 -9.15 -15.02 5.60
C LYS A 137 -8.12 -16.09 5.24
N ARG A 138 -6.84 -15.72 5.15
CA ARG A 138 -5.71 -16.61 4.84
C ARG A 138 -5.09 -17.27 6.07
N GLY A 139 -5.65 -17.05 7.26
CA GLY A 139 -5.17 -17.63 8.51
C GLY A 139 -3.82 -17.09 8.98
N LYS A 140 -3.41 -15.90 8.51
CA LYS A 140 -2.15 -15.24 8.88
C LYS A 140 -2.26 -14.38 10.13
N MET A 141 -3.48 -14.04 10.55
CA MET A 141 -3.79 -13.35 11.81
C MET A 141 -5.21 -13.67 12.26
N THR A 142 -5.49 -13.41 13.53
CA THR A 142 -6.84 -13.50 14.09
C THR A 142 -7.53 -12.13 14.08
N GLU A 143 -8.85 -12.11 14.30
CA GLU A 143 -9.60 -10.85 14.50
C GLU A 143 -9.08 -10.06 15.71
N SER A 144 -8.68 -10.76 16.78
CA SER A 144 -8.07 -10.14 17.96
C SER A 144 -6.73 -9.48 17.62
N ASP A 145 -5.90 -10.12 16.79
CA ASP A 145 -4.65 -9.52 16.31
C ASP A 145 -4.89 -8.26 15.49
N ALA A 146 -5.94 -8.26 14.65
CA ALA A 146 -6.31 -7.09 13.84
C ALA A 146 -6.77 -5.92 14.74
N ALA A 147 -7.58 -6.21 15.75
CA ALA A 147 -8.01 -5.20 16.73
C ALA A 147 -6.81 -4.61 17.50
N GLN A 148 -5.85 -5.45 17.91
CA GLN A 148 -4.64 -5.01 18.58
C GLN A 148 -3.77 -4.15 17.68
N LEU A 149 -3.57 -4.55 16.41
CA LEU A 149 -2.83 -3.76 15.41
C LEU A 149 -3.42 -2.35 15.28
N ILE A 150 -4.74 -2.25 15.15
CA ILE A 150 -5.44 -0.98 15.03
C ILE A 150 -5.25 -0.13 16.28
N ALA A 151 -5.39 -0.72 17.47
CA ALA A 151 -5.21 -0.03 18.74
C ALA A 151 -3.76 0.51 18.88
N ASP A 152 -2.76 -0.31 18.58
CA ASP A 152 -1.34 0.06 18.65
C ASP A 152 -0.99 1.17 17.65
N ALA A 153 -1.47 1.06 16.41
CA ALA A 153 -1.25 2.08 15.38
C ALA A 153 -1.90 3.42 15.76
N ARG A 154 -3.12 3.40 16.30
CA ARG A 154 -3.81 4.60 16.81
C ARG A 154 -3.10 5.22 18.00
N ALA A 155 -2.59 4.42 18.93
CA ALA A 155 -1.79 4.88 20.05
C ALA A 155 -0.51 5.63 19.60
N GLN A 156 0.00 5.32 18.41
CA GLN A 156 1.12 6.00 17.76
C GLN A 156 0.68 7.09 16.77
N GLY A 157 -0.55 7.56 16.87
CA GLY A 157 -1.08 8.70 16.11
C GLY A 157 -1.50 8.40 14.67
N SER A 158 -1.67 7.12 14.29
CA SER A 158 -2.24 6.77 12.98
C SER A 158 -3.76 6.83 13.01
N ASN A 159 -4.34 7.38 11.95
CA ASN A 159 -5.79 7.40 11.76
C ASN A 159 -6.23 6.14 11.00
N VAL A 160 -6.16 4.98 11.65
CA VAL A 160 -6.63 3.72 11.06
C VAL A 160 -8.15 3.66 11.18
N PRO A 161 -8.88 3.43 10.07
CA PRO A 161 -10.34 3.28 10.11
C PRO A 161 -10.82 2.12 10.98
N GLU A 162 -12.08 2.16 11.38
CA GLU A 162 -12.75 1.01 12.00
C GLU A 162 -12.74 -0.18 11.04
N PHE A 163 -12.56 -1.36 11.59
CA PHE A 163 -12.57 -2.60 10.84
C PHE A 163 -13.34 -3.68 11.61
N ASP A 164 -14.25 -4.34 10.90
CA ASP A 164 -14.99 -5.50 11.36
C ASP A 164 -14.96 -6.56 10.26
N TYR A 165 -14.31 -7.68 10.53
CA TYR A 165 -14.11 -8.76 9.56
C TYR A 165 -15.45 -9.31 9.02
N SER A 166 -16.47 -9.41 9.86
CA SER A 166 -17.77 -9.98 9.49
C SER A 166 -18.53 -9.14 8.47
N THR A 167 -18.37 -7.82 8.53
CA THR A 167 -19.08 -6.87 7.67
C THR A 167 -18.23 -6.28 6.55
N HIS A 168 -16.90 -6.40 6.65
CA HIS A 168 -15.99 -5.85 5.65
C HIS A 168 -16.15 -6.52 4.27
N ARG A 169 -16.17 -5.71 3.24
CA ARG A 169 -16.22 -6.16 1.84
C ARG A 169 -15.00 -5.62 1.11
N PRO A 170 -14.08 -6.49 0.68
CA PRO A 170 -12.87 -6.05 -0.02
C PRO A 170 -13.19 -5.27 -1.29
N THR A 171 -12.42 -4.22 -1.54
CA THR A 171 -12.56 -3.38 -2.74
C THR A 171 -12.08 -4.10 -4.00
N THR A 172 -11.09 -4.97 -3.86
CA THR A 172 -10.53 -5.78 -4.95
C THR A 172 -10.50 -7.24 -4.53
N GLN A 173 -10.92 -8.11 -5.42
CA GLN A 173 -10.79 -9.56 -5.23
C GLN A 173 -9.35 -10.00 -5.56
N MET A 174 -8.72 -10.67 -4.60
CA MET A 174 -7.35 -11.19 -4.68
C MET A 174 -7.32 -12.70 -4.52
#